data_7ad072a7ba432d935207e7186a29f6dc
#
_entry.id   7ad072a7ba432d935207e7186a29f6dc
#
_cell.length_a   1.000
_cell.length_b   1.000
_cell.length_c   1.000
_cell.angle_alpha   90.00
_cell.angle_beta   90.00
_cell.angle_gamma   90.00
#
_symmetry.space_group_name_H-M   'P 1'
#
loop_
_entity.id
_entity.type
_entity.pdbx_description
1 polymer ?
#
loop_
_entity_poly.entity_id
_entity_poly.type
_entity_poly.pdbx_seq_one_letter_code
_entity_poly.pdbx_strand_id
1 'polypeptide(L)'
;MFFFEGAGSIESWGKARMAEITYTRFYEGETPPSLDGIDLLVVMGGPMSVHQTIQYPWLRMEKEFIRRAVDSGTPVLGICLGAQLIAAALGSIVKKNPVKEIGWFPIHGNRQPDSFEFPETLTVFHWHGETFELPEYARLLASTSECKNQAFQLAGKKVIGLQFHLETTPESLAAIIDNCRGEIKESSTVMSEGAMRTQSTQQAATIHSVMDQILDYLTS
;
A
#
# COMPACT_ATOMS: atom_id res chain seq x y z
N MET A 1 2.87 10.16 -3.81
CA MET A 1 4.17 9.43 -3.89
C MET A 1 5.26 10.42 -3.56
N PHE A 2 6.13 10.13 -2.60
CA PHE A 2 7.32 10.95 -2.32
C PHE A 2 8.45 10.59 -3.30
N PHE A 3 9.42 11.50 -3.49
CA PHE A 3 10.48 11.35 -4.48
C PHE A 3 11.38 10.11 -4.30
N PHE A 4 11.38 9.49 -3.10
CA PHE A 4 12.15 8.28 -2.79
C PHE A 4 11.29 6.99 -2.77
N GLU A 5 9.96 7.11 -2.95
CA GLU A 5 9.04 5.97 -3.04
C GLU A 5 8.57 5.85 -4.49
N GLY A 6 9.26 5.07 -5.30
CA GLY A 6 8.85 4.72 -6.65
C GLY A 6 7.75 3.65 -6.66
N ALA A 7 7.12 3.41 -7.82
CA ALA A 7 6.14 2.35 -7.97
C ALA A 7 6.76 0.92 -7.95
N GLY A 8 8.09 0.82 -7.86
CA GLY A 8 8.78 -0.46 -7.69
C GLY A 8 8.43 -1.48 -8.77
N SER A 9 8.07 -2.70 -8.36
CA SER A 9 7.73 -3.78 -9.30
C SER A 9 6.50 -3.49 -10.17
N ILE A 10 5.63 -2.56 -9.77
CA ILE A 10 4.44 -2.17 -10.56
C ILE A 10 4.85 -1.59 -11.91
N GLU A 11 5.97 -0.85 -11.99
CA GLU A 11 6.50 -0.36 -13.25
C GLU A 11 6.89 -1.49 -14.20
N SER A 12 7.51 -2.54 -13.66
CA SER A 12 7.89 -3.72 -14.44
C SER A 12 6.67 -4.49 -14.94
N TRP A 13 5.64 -4.63 -14.10
CA TRP A 13 4.35 -5.23 -14.47
C TRP A 13 3.69 -4.45 -15.61
N GLY A 14 3.58 -3.12 -15.48
CA GLY A 14 2.98 -2.27 -16.51
C GLY A 14 3.76 -2.32 -17.82
N LYS A 15 5.09 -2.26 -17.76
CA LYS A 15 5.96 -2.35 -18.93
C LYS A 15 5.78 -3.68 -19.68
N ALA A 16 5.67 -4.79 -18.95
CA ALA A 16 5.46 -6.11 -19.55
C ALA A 16 4.09 -6.22 -20.27
N ARG A 17 3.11 -5.40 -19.88
CA ARG A 17 1.76 -5.37 -20.46
C ARG A 17 1.53 -4.19 -21.42
N MET A 18 2.58 -3.41 -21.71
CA MET A 18 2.51 -2.20 -22.54
C MET A 18 1.50 -1.18 -21.98
N ALA A 19 1.31 -1.14 -20.67
CA ALA A 19 0.46 -0.16 -20.01
C ALA A 19 1.13 1.21 -20.01
N GLU A 20 0.37 2.25 -20.25
CA GLU A 20 0.78 3.62 -20.03
C GLU A 20 0.71 3.94 -18.53
N ILE A 21 1.84 4.24 -17.90
CA ILE A 21 1.91 4.63 -16.50
C ILE A 21 2.14 6.13 -16.42
N THR A 22 1.21 6.82 -15.77
CA THR A 22 1.32 8.24 -15.47
C THR A 22 1.42 8.46 -13.97
N TYR A 23 2.01 9.59 -13.56
CA TYR A 23 2.18 9.92 -12.15
C TYR A 23 1.56 11.27 -11.84
N THR A 24 0.87 11.37 -10.71
CA THR A 24 0.42 12.63 -10.13
C THR A 24 1.16 12.87 -8.82
N ARG A 25 1.92 13.95 -8.76
CA ARG A 25 2.73 14.33 -7.59
C ARG A 25 2.04 15.46 -6.85
N PHE A 26 1.07 15.12 -6.01
CA PHE A 26 0.32 16.10 -5.21
C PHE A 26 1.23 16.99 -4.35
N TYR A 27 2.34 16.44 -3.84
CA TYR A 27 3.32 17.18 -3.06
C TYR A 27 4.10 18.26 -3.86
N GLU A 28 4.08 18.18 -5.18
CA GLU A 28 4.62 19.19 -6.11
C GLU A 28 3.54 20.18 -6.58
N GLY A 29 2.31 20.05 -6.08
CA GLY A 29 1.19 20.92 -6.44
C GLY A 29 0.44 20.49 -7.70
N GLU A 30 0.70 19.27 -8.22
CA GLU A 30 -0.07 18.73 -9.34
C GLU A 30 -1.53 18.47 -8.91
N THR A 31 -2.44 18.57 -9.85
CA THR A 31 -3.86 18.28 -9.64
C THR A 31 -4.21 16.88 -10.17
N PRO A 32 -5.22 16.22 -9.58
CA PRO A 32 -5.65 14.91 -10.07
C PRO A 32 -6.14 15.02 -11.53
N PRO A 33 -5.84 13.99 -12.36
CA PRO A 33 -6.36 13.92 -13.73
C PRO A 33 -7.87 13.65 -13.75
N SER A 34 -8.47 13.62 -14.95
CA SER A 34 -9.79 12.98 -15.13
C SER A 34 -9.70 11.50 -14.78
N LEU A 35 -10.78 10.91 -14.29
CA LEU A 35 -10.90 9.46 -14.12
C LEU A 35 -11.20 8.74 -15.45
N ASP A 36 -11.56 9.48 -16.49
CA ASP A 36 -11.85 8.91 -17.81
C ASP A 36 -10.59 8.26 -18.40
N GLY A 37 -10.70 6.98 -18.75
CA GLY A 37 -9.61 6.22 -19.33
C GLY A 37 -8.55 5.73 -18.32
N ILE A 38 -8.82 5.82 -17.01
CA ILE A 38 -8.00 5.19 -15.98
C ILE A 38 -8.49 3.77 -15.74
N ASP A 39 -7.71 2.77 -16.16
CA ASP A 39 -8.01 1.35 -15.96
C ASP A 39 -7.67 0.88 -14.54
N LEU A 40 -6.67 1.51 -13.90
CA LEU A 40 -6.25 1.24 -12.53
C LEU A 40 -5.66 2.48 -11.88
N LEU A 41 -6.15 2.84 -10.70
CA LEU A 41 -5.54 3.85 -9.83
C LEU A 41 -4.69 3.18 -8.75
N VAL A 42 -3.40 3.51 -8.70
CA VAL A 42 -2.52 3.08 -7.60
C VAL A 42 -2.22 4.27 -6.70
N VAL A 43 -2.57 4.16 -5.42
CA VAL A 43 -2.29 5.15 -4.38
C VAL A 43 -1.13 4.65 -3.55
N MET A 44 0.02 5.29 -3.72
CA MET A 44 1.27 4.87 -3.11
C MET A 44 1.38 5.27 -1.64
N GLY A 45 2.40 4.74 -0.98
CA GLY A 45 2.81 5.09 0.37
C GLY A 45 3.35 6.51 0.53
N GLY A 46 3.71 6.85 1.76
CA GLY A 46 4.32 8.12 2.12
C GLY A 46 4.55 8.24 3.63
N PRO A 47 5.46 9.15 4.05
CA PRO A 47 5.83 9.31 5.46
C PRO A 47 4.81 10.09 6.29
N MET A 48 3.71 10.59 5.66
CA MET A 48 2.69 11.38 6.33
C MET A 48 1.66 10.52 7.03
N SER A 49 0.93 11.11 7.98
CA SER A 49 -0.36 10.59 8.44
C SER A 49 -1.51 11.21 7.64
N VAL A 50 -2.57 10.46 7.42
CA VAL A 50 -3.83 10.96 6.80
C VAL A 50 -4.44 12.15 7.54
N HIS A 51 -4.03 12.38 8.80
CA HIS A 51 -4.50 13.47 9.66
C HIS A 51 -3.74 14.79 9.44
N GLN A 52 -2.58 14.77 8.80
CA GLN A 52 -1.72 15.95 8.63
C GLN A 52 -2.21 16.90 7.51
N THR A 53 -3.51 17.10 7.40
CA THR A 53 -4.13 17.90 6.33
C THR A 53 -3.89 19.43 6.47
N ILE A 54 -3.37 19.89 7.60
CA ILE A 54 -2.92 21.27 7.77
C ILE A 54 -1.52 21.44 7.17
N GLN A 55 -0.63 20.49 7.47
CA GLN A 55 0.76 20.51 6.98
C GLN A 55 0.83 20.11 5.49
N TYR A 56 -0.03 19.21 5.07
CA TYR A 56 -0.12 18.68 3.70
C TYR A 56 -1.56 18.85 3.17
N PRO A 57 -1.96 20.06 2.74
CA PRO A 57 -3.35 20.35 2.32
C PRO A 57 -3.83 19.49 1.16
N TRP A 58 -2.92 19.04 0.29
CA TRP A 58 -3.21 18.16 -0.84
C TRP A 58 -3.78 16.79 -0.43
N LEU A 59 -3.56 16.32 0.80
CA LEU A 59 -4.17 15.08 1.31
C LEU A 59 -5.71 15.12 1.29
N ARG A 60 -6.33 16.30 1.37
CA ARG A 60 -7.79 16.43 1.25
C ARG A 60 -8.24 16.17 -0.19
N MET A 61 -7.55 16.79 -1.15
CA MET A 61 -7.82 16.62 -2.58
C MET A 61 -7.59 15.17 -3.01
N GLU A 62 -6.53 14.54 -2.54
CA GLU A 62 -6.24 13.13 -2.81
C GLU A 62 -7.34 12.21 -2.26
N LYS A 63 -7.80 12.41 -1.03
CA LYS A 63 -8.92 11.64 -0.45
C LYS A 63 -10.22 11.82 -1.26
N GLU A 64 -10.52 13.03 -1.69
CA GLU A 64 -11.68 13.29 -2.56
C GLU A 64 -11.55 12.60 -3.92
N PHE A 65 -10.36 12.61 -4.50
CA PHE A 65 -10.09 11.91 -5.76
C PHE A 65 -10.24 10.39 -5.61
N ILE A 66 -9.67 9.80 -4.56
CA ILE A 66 -9.82 8.38 -4.22
C ILE A 66 -11.31 8.04 -4.05
N ARG A 67 -12.05 8.84 -3.31
CA ARG A 67 -13.50 8.61 -3.11
C ARG A 67 -14.25 8.58 -4.44
N ARG A 68 -14.00 9.54 -5.32
CA ARG A 68 -14.60 9.57 -6.66
C ARG A 68 -14.23 8.35 -7.49
N ALA A 69 -12.96 7.91 -7.45
CA ALA A 69 -12.51 6.71 -8.15
C ALA A 69 -13.26 5.44 -7.66
N VAL A 70 -13.39 5.29 -6.34
CA VAL A 70 -14.16 4.18 -5.75
C VAL A 70 -15.64 4.23 -6.13
N ASP A 71 -16.24 5.43 -6.13
CA ASP A 71 -17.66 5.61 -6.44
C ASP A 71 -17.95 5.38 -7.94
N SER A 72 -17.02 5.77 -8.84
CA SER A 72 -17.13 5.52 -10.29
C SER A 72 -16.88 4.06 -10.68
N GLY A 73 -16.39 3.21 -9.78
CA GLY A 73 -16.05 1.83 -10.07
C GLY A 73 -14.66 1.63 -10.67
N THR A 74 -13.83 2.67 -10.73
CA THR A 74 -12.42 2.53 -11.13
C THR A 74 -11.71 1.56 -10.19
N PRO A 75 -10.97 0.56 -10.68
CA PRO A 75 -10.12 -0.28 -9.85
C PRO A 75 -9.10 0.54 -9.08
N VAL A 76 -8.92 0.26 -7.78
CA VAL A 76 -8.00 1.01 -6.91
C VAL A 76 -7.14 0.06 -6.08
N LEU A 77 -5.84 0.28 -6.10
CA LEU A 77 -4.88 -0.33 -5.17
C LEU A 77 -4.29 0.75 -4.27
N GLY A 78 -4.40 0.60 -2.95
CA GLY A 78 -3.70 1.45 -1.98
C GLY A 78 -2.60 0.70 -1.27
N ILE A 79 -1.42 1.32 -1.12
CA ILE A 79 -0.25 0.74 -0.47
C ILE A 79 0.17 1.60 0.71
N CYS A 80 0.28 1.03 1.89
CA CYS A 80 0.66 1.67 3.15
C CYS A 80 -0.21 2.91 3.45
N LEU A 81 0.32 4.12 3.35
CA LEU A 81 -0.48 5.35 3.45
C LEU A 81 -1.65 5.36 2.45
N GLY A 82 -1.46 4.83 1.24
CA GLY A 82 -2.51 4.73 0.23
C GLY A 82 -3.69 3.88 0.69
N ALA A 83 -3.46 2.78 1.39
CA ALA A 83 -4.53 1.98 2.01
C ALA A 83 -5.27 2.74 3.12
N GLN A 84 -4.51 3.49 3.92
CA GLN A 84 -5.07 4.36 4.97
C GLN A 84 -5.89 5.51 4.37
N LEU A 85 -5.44 6.09 3.24
CA LEU A 85 -6.18 7.14 2.52
C LEU A 85 -7.48 6.60 1.93
N ILE A 86 -7.49 5.39 1.35
CA ILE A 86 -8.74 4.73 0.91
C ILE A 86 -9.68 4.54 2.09
N ALA A 87 -9.19 3.97 3.21
CA ALA A 87 -10.00 3.77 4.41
C ALA A 87 -10.58 5.09 4.94
N ALA A 88 -9.75 6.13 5.04
CA ALA A 88 -10.18 7.46 5.49
C ALA A 88 -11.17 8.13 4.52
N ALA A 89 -10.97 8.00 3.21
CA ALA A 89 -11.88 8.51 2.18
C ALA A 89 -13.26 7.85 2.26
N LEU A 90 -13.31 6.61 2.76
CA LEU A 90 -14.55 5.85 2.98
C LEU A 90 -15.14 6.03 4.39
N GLY A 91 -14.56 6.93 5.19
CA GLY A 91 -15.06 7.28 6.52
C GLY A 91 -14.55 6.41 7.67
N SER A 92 -13.58 5.53 7.42
CA SER A 92 -12.97 4.70 8.45
C SER A 92 -11.91 5.44 9.24
N ILE A 93 -11.71 5.01 10.49
CA ILE A 93 -10.72 5.60 11.39
C ILE A 93 -9.34 5.05 11.05
N VAL A 94 -8.38 5.95 10.89
CA VAL A 94 -6.95 5.64 10.87
C VAL A 94 -6.37 6.03 12.22
N LYS A 95 -5.57 5.15 12.82
CA LYS A 95 -5.04 5.32 14.17
C LYS A 95 -3.65 4.72 14.32
N LYS A 96 -2.95 5.07 15.39
CA LYS A 96 -1.69 4.42 15.73
C LYS A 96 -1.90 2.93 15.97
N ASN A 97 -1.03 2.12 15.39
CA ASN A 97 -0.92 0.72 15.75
C ASN A 97 -0.20 0.60 17.11
N PRO A 98 -0.50 -0.41 17.93
CA PRO A 98 0.18 -0.59 19.23
C PRO A 98 1.71 -0.61 19.13
N VAL A 99 2.25 -1.19 18.07
CA VAL A 99 3.69 -1.24 17.78
C VAL A 99 3.95 -0.82 16.34
N LYS A 100 5.20 -0.40 16.04
CA LYS A 100 5.65 -0.26 14.65
C LYS A 100 6.02 -1.64 14.12
N GLU A 101 5.68 -1.90 12.85
CA GLU A 101 6.22 -3.03 12.09
C GLU A 101 7.15 -2.47 11.02
N ILE A 102 8.47 -2.76 11.14
CA ILE A 102 9.50 -2.32 10.19
C ILE A 102 10.41 -3.51 9.88
N GLY A 103 10.35 -4.01 8.66
CA GLY A 103 11.11 -5.17 8.21
C GLY A 103 10.26 -6.22 7.52
N TRP A 104 10.80 -7.41 7.42
CA TRP A 104 10.19 -8.56 6.75
C TRP A 104 9.51 -9.46 7.77
N PHE A 105 8.19 -9.47 7.77
CA PHE A 105 7.39 -10.30 8.67
C PHE A 105 6.28 -11.02 7.92
N PRO A 106 5.86 -12.20 8.42
CA PRO A 106 4.78 -12.94 7.79
C PRO A 106 3.42 -12.29 8.05
N ILE A 107 2.61 -12.19 7.00
CA ILE A 107 1.17 -12.00 7.11
C ILE A 107 0.47 -13.35 7.03
N HIS A 108 -0.73 -13.44 7.58
CA HIS A 108 -1.64 -14.56 7.46
C HIS A 108 -2.83 -14.18 6.59
N GLY A 109 -3.00 -14.90 5.48
CA GLY A 109 -4.12 -14.69 4.56
C GLY A 109 -5.45 -15.14 5.17
N ASN A 110 -6.47 -14.32 4.99
CA ASN A 110 -7.85 -14.61 5.38
C ASN A 110 -8.69 -14.83 4.11
N ARG A 111 -9.08 -16.07 3.86
CA ARG A 111 -9.93 -16.39 2.71
C ARG A 111 -11.31 -15.77 2.87
N GLN A 112 -11.77 -15.07 1.84
CA GLN A 112 -13.07 -14.44 1.77
C GLN A 112 -13.72 -14.75 0.42
N PRO A 113 -15.05 -15.01 0.37
CA PRO A 113 -15.72 -15.25 -0.92
C PRO A 113 -15.58 -14.03 -1.84
N ASP A 114 -15.46 -14.26 -3.15
CA ASP A 114 -15.40 -13.22 -4.19
C ASP A 114 -14.37 -12.11 -3.91
N SER A 115 -13.22 -12.49 -3.40
CA SER A 115 -12.10 -11.58 -3.09
C SER A 115 -10.78 -12.16 -3.55
N PHE A 116 -9.76 -11.31 -3.64
CA PHE A 116 -8.40 -11.78 -3.85
C PHE A 116 -7.96 -12.68 -2.68
N GLU A 117 -7.31 -13.80 -3.00
CA GLU A 117 -6.83 -14.75 -2.00
C GLU A 117 -5.31 -14.66 -1.85
N PHE A 118 -4.85 -14.26 -0.66
CA PHE A 118 -3.45 -14.38 -0.28
C PHE A 118 -3.09 -15.84 0.05
N PRO A 119 -1.80 -16.24 -0.11
CA PRO A 119 -1.28 -17.46 0.50
C PRO A 119 -1.61 -17.51 2.00
N GLU A 120 -1.72 -18.70 2.58
CA GLU A 120 -1.96 -18.87 4.02
C GLU A 120 -0.94 -18.11 4.87
N THR A 121 0.33 -18.10 4.41
CA THR A 121 1.40 -17.30 5.01
C THR A 121 2.29 -16.74 3.90
N LEU A 122 2.62 -15.44 3.98
CA LEU A 122 3.51 -14.76 3.05
C LEU A 122 4.38 -13.78 3.81
N THR A 123 5.71 -13.88 3.69
CA THR A 123 6.62 -12.86 4.21
C THR A 123 6.62 -11.64 3.31
N VAL A 124 6.28 -10.48 3.88
CA VAL A 124 6.16 -9.21 3.17
C VAL A 124 6.96 -8.11 3.87
N PHE A 125 7.20 -7.01 3.18
CA PHE A 125 7.88 -5.86 3.77
C PHE A 125 6.89 -4.92 4.45
N HIS A 126 7.20 -4.54 5.70
CA HIS A 126 6.43 -3.60 6.50
C HIS A 126 7.26 -2.35 6.80
N TRP A 127 6.62 -1.18 6.75
CA TRP A 127 7.17 0.06 7.29
C TRP A 127 6.01 0.96 7.70
N HIS A 128 5.40 0.67 8.85
CA HIS A 128 4.27 1.45 9.33
C HIS A 128 4.17 1.49 10.86
N GLY A 129 3.55 2.54 11.37
CA GLY A 129 3.21 2.71 12.79
C GLY A 129 1.76 3.13 12.99
N GLU A 130 1.01 3.29 11.91
CA GLU A 130 -0.43 3.50 11.91
C GLU A 130 -1.14 2.35 11.22
N THR A 131 -2.43 2.19 11.50
CA THR A 131 -3.32 1.21 10.91
C THR A 131 -4.71 1.81 10.72
N PHE A 132 -5.59 1.13 10.04
CA PHE A 132 -6.97 1.56 9.78
C PHE A 132 -7.97 0.58 10.38
N GLU A 133 -9.17 1.07 10.66
CA GLU A 133 -10.33 0.20 10.82
C GLU A 133 -10.88 -0.16 9.43
N LEU A 134 -11.47 -1.34 9.33
CA LEU A 134 -12.03 -1.79 8.04
C LEU A 134 -13.13 -0.83 7.60
N PRO A 135 -13.13 -0.37 6.34
CA PRO A 135 -14.27 0.33 5.76
C PRO A 135 -15.54 -0.51 5.83
N GLU A 136 -16.68 0.16 5.85
CA GLU A 136 -17.98 -0.52 5.76
C GLU A 136 -18.01 -1.42 4.52
N TYR A 137 -18.50 -2.64 4.67
CA TYR A 137 -18.52 -3.69 3.65
C TYR A 137 -17.14 -4.16 3.16
N ALA A 138 -16.05 -3.78 3.81
CA ALA A 138 -14.74 -4.34 3.50
C ALA A 138 -14.56 -5.74 4.10
N ARG A 139 -13.86 -6.59 3.39
CA ARG A 139 -13.45 -7.93 3.80
C ARG A 139 -11.99 -7.88 4.20
N LEU A 140 -11.66 -8.45 5.35
CA LEU A 140 -10.28 -8.59 5.81
C LEU A 140 -9.59 -9.67 4.98
N LEU A 141 -8.50 -9.33 4.29
CA LEU A 141 -7.75 -10.26 3.44
C LEU A 141 -6.49 -10.80 4.11
N ALA A 142 -5.87 -10.04 5.00
CA ALA A 142 -4.66 -10.46 5.69
C ALA A 142 -4.51 -9.77 7.06
N SER A 143 -3.79 -10.43 7.97
CA SER A 143 -3.52 -9.96 9.32
C SER A 143 -2.13 -10.39 9.80
N THR A 144 -1.60 -9.70 10.84
CA THR A 144 -0.49 -10.17 11.67
C THR A 144 -0.95 -10.22 13.13
N SER A 145 -0.13 -10.80 14.02
CA SER A 145 -0.38 -10.73 15.47
C SER A 145 -0.35 -9.29 16.00
N GLU A 146 0.48 -8.44 15.38
CA GLU A 146 0.74 -7.07 15.83
C GLU A 146 -0.20 -6.05 15.18
N CYS A 147 -0.76 -6.37 14.01
CA CYS A 147 -1.70 -5.53 13.28
C CYS A 147 -2.81 -6.38 12.64
N LYS A 148 -4.02 -6.25 13.16
CA LYS A 148 -5.18 -7.03 12.70
C LYS A 148 -5.53 -6.75 11.25
N ASN A 149 -5.43 -5.51 10.81
CA ASN A 149 -5.90 -5.06 9.50
C ASN A 149 -4.71 -4.78 8.59
N GLN A 150 -4.17 -5.84 7.99
CA GLN A 150 -3.02 -5.74 7.07
C GLN A 150 -3.43 -5.61 5.60
N ALA A 151 -4.59 -6.16 5.24
CA ALA A 151 -5.12 -5.98 3.90
C ALA A 151 -6.64 -6.08 3.90
N PHE A 152 -7.29 -5.34 3.02
CA PHE A 152 -8.74 -5.41 2.82
C PHE A 152 -9.11 -5.30 1.34
N GLN A 153 -10.31 -5.77 1.02
CA GLN A 153 -11.00 -5.51 -0.25
C GLN A 153 -12.43 -5.07 0.01
N LEU A 154 -12.91 -4.09 -0.73
CA LEU A 154 -14.34 -3.73 -0.70
C LEU A 154 -15.16 -4.80 -1.39
N ALA A 155 -16.23 -5.29 -0.72
CA ALA A 155 -17.11 -6.31 -1.27
C ALA A 155 -17.75 -5.83 -2.58
N GLY A 156 -17.67 -6.66 -3.62
CA GLY A 156 -18.23 -6.36 -4.94
C GLY A 156 -17.49 -5.27 -5.72
N LYS A 157 -16.31 -4.84 -5.27
CA LYS A 157 -15.49 -3.81 -5.96
C LYS A 157 -14.05 -4.28 -6.16
N LYS A 158 -13.42 -3.77 -7.21
CA LYS A 158 -11.98 -3.94 -7.49
C LYS A 158 -11.16 -2.89 -6.72
N VAL A 159 -11.30 -2.86 -5.39
CA VAL A 159 -10.61 -1.92 -4.50
C VAL A 159 -9.92 -2.69 -3.40
N ILE A 160 -8.59 -2.67 -3.39
CA ILE A 160 -7.74 -3.36 -2.42
C ILE A 160 -6.84 -2.34 -1.71
N GLY A 161 -6.73 -2.46 -0.38
CA GLY A 161 -5.77 -1.74 0.44
C GLY A 161 -4.81 -2.69 1.13
N LEU A 162 -3.51 -2.43 1.02
CA LEU A 162 -2.41 -3.17 1.64
C LEU A 162 -1.69 -2.25 2.64
N GLN A 163 -1.57 -2.64 3.90
CA GLN A 163 -0.77 -1.91 4.88
C GLN A 163 0.73 -2.17 4.71
N PHE A 164 1.08 -3.27 4.11
CA PHE A 164 2.44 -3.72 3.79
C PHE A 164 2.80 -3.43 2.34
N HIS A 165 4.04 -3.72 1.97
CA HIS A 165 4.61 -3.44 0.67
C HIS A 165 4.92 -4.74 -0.08
N LEU A 166 4.41 -4.88 -1.29
CA LEU A 166 4.75 -5.96 -2.24
C LEU A 166 5.51 -5.43 -3.46
N GLU A 167 5.52 -4.11 -3.63
CA GLU A 167 6.19 -3.42 -4.75
C GLU A 167 7.67 -3.19 -4.49
N THR A 168 8.12 -3.35 -3.24
CA THR A 168 9.47 -2.99 -2.80
C THR A 168 10.56 -3.73 -3.57
N THR A 169 11.52 -2.98 -4.12
CA THR A 169 12.76 -3.48 -4.71
C THR A 169 13.94 -3.23 -3.77
N PRO A 170 15.10 -3.89 -4.00
CA PRO A 170 16.30 -3.58 -3.22
C PRO A 170 16.69 -2.09 -3.26
N GLU A 171 16.47 -1.42 -4.39
CA GLU A 171 16.76 -0.01 -4.59
C GLU A 171 15.79 0.88 -3.80
N SER A 172 14.48 0.60 -3.87
CA SER A 172 13.48 1.36 -3.10
C SER A 172 13.63 1.13 -1.60
N LEU A 173 13.96 -0.10 -1.16
CA LEU A 173 14.30 -0.38 0.23
C LEU A 173 15.49 0.45 0.71
N ALA A 174 16.56 0.53 -0.10
CA ALA A 174 17.72 1.34 0.24
C ALA A 174 17.33 2.81 0.42
N ALA A 175 16.52 3.35 -0.49
CA ALA A 175 16.04 4.73 -0.42
C ALA A 175 15.17 4.99 0.82
N ILE A 176 14.25 4.08 1.19
CA ILE A 176 13.45 4.19 2.41
C ILE A 176 14.34 4.18 3.65
N ILE A 177 15.29 3.24 3.75
CA ILE A 177 16.23 3.17 4.88
C ILE A 177 17.02 4.47 5.00
N ASP A 178 17.56 5.01 3.90
CA ASP A 178 18.40 6.21 3.94
C ASP A 178 17.60 7.46 4.38
N ASN A 179 16.33 7.55 4.00
CA ASN A 179 15.47 8.68 4.37
C ASN A 179 14.80 8.53 5.74
N CYS A 180 14.56 7.30 6.21
CA CYS A 180 13.80 7.01 7.42
C CYS A 180 14.62 6.26 8.49
N ARG A 181 15.94 6.22 8.39
CA ARG A 181 16.86 5.50 9.32
C ARG A 181 16.60 5.77 10.79
N GLY A 182 16.17 6.99 11.14
CA GLY A 182 15.83 7.38 12.50
C GLY A 182 14.67 6.60 13.13
N GLU A 183 13.89 5.90 12.32
CA GLU A 183 12.79 5.05 12.78
C GLU A 183 13.22 3.63 13.15
N ILE A 184 14.40 3.19 12.71
CA ILE A 184 14.95 1.86 12.96
C ILE A 184 15.44 1.79 14.41
N LYS A 185 14.53 1.38 15.29
CA LYS A 185 14.82 1.07 16.70
C LYS A 185 14.53 -0.40 16.89
N GLU A 186 15.57 -1.23 16.80
CA GLU A 186 15.46 -2.69 16.82
C GLU A 186 14.61 -3.21 17.98
N SER A 187 13.71 -4.11 17.67
CA SER A 187 12.79 -4.77 18.60
C SER A 187 12.29 -6.07 17.98
N SER A 188 11.35 -6.75 18.64
CA SER A 188 10.68 -7.93 18.07
C SER A 188 9.90 -7.64 16.78
N THR A 189 9.54 -6.38 16.52
CA THR A 189 8.74 -5.93 15.37
C THR A 189 9.49 -4.94 14.47
N VAL A 190 10.75 -4.64 14.76
CA VAL A 190 11.61 -3.75 13.98
C VAL A 190 12.95 -4.42 13.75
N MET A 191 13.23 -4.78 12.50
CA MET A 191 14.47 -5.43 12.08
C MET A 191 15.64 -4.43 12.01
N SER A 192 16.87 -4.94 12.15
CA SER A 192 18.08 -4.18 11.81
C SER A 192 18.15 -3.89 10.30
N GLU A 193 18.82 -2.79 9.93
CA GLU A 193 19.06 -2.43 8.52
C GLU A 193 19.72 -3.59 7.74
N GLY A 194 20.74 -4.23 8.33
CA GLY A 194 21.45 -5.34 7.68
C GLY A 194 20.54 -6.54 7.39
N ALA A 195 19.65 -6.90 8.34
CA ALA A 195 18.68 -7.98 8.15
C ALA A 195 17.66 -7.64 7.06
N MET A 196 17.14 -6.40 7.02
CA MET A 196 16.21 -5.97 6.00
C MET A 196 16.82 -6.04 4.59
N ARG A 197 18.06 -5.56 4.42
CA ARG A 197 18.76 -5.61 3.11
C ARG A 197 19.01 -7.03 2.64
N THR A 198 19.41 -7.92 3.53
CA THR A 198 19.65 -9.33 3.20
C THR A 198 18.36 -10.02 2.76
N GLN A 199 17.28 -9.83 3.48
CA GLN A 199 15.99 -10.45 3.14
C GLN A 199 15.37 -9.87 1.87
N SER A 200 15.60 -8.60 1.53
CA SER A 200 15.06 -7.98 0.33
C SER A 200 15.39 -8.78 -0.93
N THR A 201 16.65 -9.20 -1.10
CA THR A 201 17.06 -10.00 -2.25
C THR A 201 16.39 -11.38 -2.28
N GLN A 202 16.12 -11.95 -1.10
CA GLN A 202 15.52 -13.29 -0.99
C GLN A 202 14.00 -13.27 -1.25
N GLN A 203 13.32 -12.19 -0.83
CA GLN A 203 11.87 -12.08 -0.88
C GLN A 203 11.34 -11.43 -2.16
N ALA A 204 12.15 -10.63 -2.86
CA ALA A 204 11.70 -9.80 -3.98
C ALA A 204 10.87 -10.58 -5.02
N ALA A 205 11.38 -11.71 -5.52
CA ALA A 205 10.68 -12.48 -6.54
C ALA A 205 9.30 -12.99 -6.07
N THR A 206 9.20 -13.39 -4.80
CA THR A 206 7.96 -13.91 -4.22
C THR A 206 6.93 -12.80 -4.07
N ILE A 207 7.29 -11.67 -3.47
CA ILE A 207 6.35 -10.57 -3.25
C ILE A 207 5.92 -9.93 -4.58
N HIS A 208 6.83 -9.79 -5.56
CA HIS A 208 6.51 -9.25 -6.88
C HIS A 208 5.53 -10.15 -7.63
N SER A 209 5.68 -11.49 -7.52
CA SER A 209 4.72 -12.43 -8.12
C SER A 209 3.31 -12.27 -7.54
N VAL A 210 3.19 -12.01 -6.23
CA VAL A 210 1.88 -11.76 -5.61
C VAL A 210 1.34 -10.37 -5.99
N MET A 211 2.20 -9.36 -6.10
CA MET A 211 1.81 -8.04 -6.61
C MET A 211 1.25 -8.15 -8.03
N ASP A 212 1.93 -8.87 -8.92
CA ASP A 212 1.47 -9.10 -10.29
C ASP A 212 0.07 -9.75 -10.31
N GLN A 213 -0.17 -10.75 -9.45
CA GLN A 213 -1.49 -11.39 -9.33
C GLN A 213 -2.57 -10.41 -8.84
N ILE A 214 -2.26 -9.50 -7.91
CA ILE A 214 -3.19 -8.46 -7.46
C ILE A 214 -3.52 -7.49 -8.61
N LEU A 215 -2.50 -7.05 -9.34
CA LEU A 215 -2.68 -6.11 -10.45
C LEU A 215 -3.50 -6.76 -11.59
N ASP A 216 -3.22 -8.02 -11.92
CA ASP A 216 -4.00 -8.79 -12.91
C ASP A 216 -5.45 -8.99 -12.44
N TYR A 217 -5.66 -9.30 -11.15
CA TYR A 217 -6.99 -9.43 -10.56
C TYR A 217 -7.78 -8.11 -10.61
N LEU A 218 -7.14 -6.97 -10.36
CA LEU A 218 -7.80 -5.68 -10.39
C LEU A 218 -8.17 -5.24 -11.81
N THR A 219 -7.37 -5.60 -12.81
CA THR A 219 -7.54 -5.19 -14.21
C THR A 219 -8.27 -6.21 -15.10
N SER A 220 -8.71 -7.34 -14.50
CA SER A 220 -9.47 -8.40 -15.21
C SER A 220 -10.96 -8.10 -15.41
#